data_192ed966c29ffc8c5438c0984c2da229
#
_entry.id   192ed966c29ffc8c5438c0984c2da229
#
_cell.length_a   1.000
_cell.length_b   1.000
_cell.length_c   1.000
_cell.angle_alpha   90.00
_cell.angle_beta   90.00
_cell.angle_gamma   90.00
#
_symmetry.space_group_name_H-M   'P 1'
#
loop_
_entity.id
_entity.type
_entity.pdbx_description
1 polymer ?
#
loop_
_entity_poly.entity_id
_entity_poly.type
_entity_poly.pdbx_seq_one_letter_code
_entity_poly.pdbx_strand_id
1 'polypeptide(L)'
;DFPQTYSFYIGNPEFIQKHPDSPGKFIQALNASDQWILKNQAVALDIYQKSTGLKPDVAKIAFERRLKPSPVQPLTTEVIKAQQNIADLFQQVQLIPKTISVQQQIWSPAATH
;
A
#
# COMPACT_ATOMS: atom_id res chain seq x y z
N ASP A 1 10.48 17.57 12.19
CA ASP A 1 9.40 16.62 11.84
C ASP A 1 9.66 16.08 10.45
N PHE A 2 9.78 14.76 10.35
CA PHE A 2 9.90 14.12 9.03
C PHE A 2 8.52 14.04 8.37
N PRO A 3 8.43 14.25 7.04
CA PRO A 3 7.16 14.10 6.34
C PRO A 3 6.66 12.65 6.48
N GLN A 4 5.38 12.51 6.69
CA GLN A 4 4.75 11.20 6.75
C GLN A 4 4.82 10.53 5.38
N THR A 5 5.32 9.30 5.34
CA THR A 5 5.39 8.50 4.13
C THR A 5 4.30 7.44 4.13
N TYR A 6 3.80 7.12 2.94
CA TYR A 6 2.77 6.13 2.73
C TYR A 6 3.25 5.06 1.75
N SER A 7 2.73 3.86 1.88
CA SER A 7 2.92 2.80 0.89
C SER A 7 1.66 2.67 0.04
N PHE A 8 1.84 2.40 -1.25
CA PHE A 8 0.76 2.36 -2.21
C PHE A 8 0.74 1.03 -2.96
N TYR A 9 -0.45 0.58 -3.32
CA TYR A 9 -0.62 -0.42 -4.36
C TYR A 9 -0.86 0.30 -5.68
N ILE A 10 -0.18 -0.14 -6.72
CA ILE A 10 -0.31 0.41 -8.06
C ILE A 10 -0.79 -0.67 -9.03
N GLY A 11 -1.55 -0.27 -10.01
CA GLY A 11 -2.10 -1.19 -10.99
C GLY A 11 -1.89 -0.69 -12.42
N ASN A 12 -1.91 -1.62 -13.37
CA ASN A 12 -1.86 -1.31 -14.78
C ASN A 12 -3.21 -0.73 -15.23
N PRO A 13 -3.27 0.49 -15.82
CA PRO A 13 -4.52 1.12 -16.24
C PRO A 13 -5.31 0.29 -17.25
N GLU A 14 -4.65 -0.36 -18.21
CA GLU A 14 -5.32 -1.19 -19.21
C GLU A 14 -5.99 -2.41 -18.59
N PHE A 15 -5.31 -3.07 -17.64
CA PHE A 15 -5.87 -4.21 -16.91
C PHE A 15 -7.09 -3.78 -16.11
N ILE A 16 -7.00 -2.64 -15.40
CA ILE A 16 -8.10 -2.11 -14.59
C ILE A 16 -9.31 -1.77 -15.45
N GLN A 17 -9.10 -1.19 -16.63
CA GLN A 17 -10.20 -0.91 -17.57
C GLN A 17 -10.88 -2.16 -18.09
N LYS A 18 -10.12 -3.22 -18.36
CA LYS A 18 -10.65 -4.50 -18.85
C LYS A 18 -11.29 -5.33 -17.73
N HIS A 19 -10.84 -5.17 -16.51
CA HIS A 19 -11.28 -5.93 -15.33
C HIS A 19 -11.63 -5.00 -14.17
N PRO A 20 -12.69 -4.19 -14.30
CA PRO A 20 -12.99 -3.12 -13.34
C PRO A 20 -13.32 -3.62 -11.93
N ASP A 21 -13.73 -4.88 -11.78
CA ASP A 21 -14.04 -5.48 -10.47
C ASP A 21 -12.81 -6.02 -9.74
N SER A 22 -11.71 -6.26 -10.46
CA SER A 22 -10.52 -6.90 -9.90
C SER A 22 -9.81 -6.09 -8.83
N PRO A 23 -9.62 -4.76 -8.95
CA PRO A 23 -8.99 -3.98 -7.89
C PRO A 23 -9.74 -4.03 -6.57
N GLY A 24 -11.07 -3.94 -6.60
CA GLY A 24 -11.91 -4.04 -5.40
C GLY A 24 -11.79 -5.40 -4.72
N LYS A 25 -11.83 -6.48 -5.48
CA LYS A 25 -11.63 -7.85 -4.97
C LYS A 25 -10.24 -8.04 -4.37
N PHE A 26 -9.22 -7.49 -4.99
CA PHE A 26 -7.84 -7.53 -4.49
C PHE A 26 -7.72 -6.81 -3.13
N ILE A 27 -8.29 -5.62 -3.00
CA ILE A 27 -8.32 -4.87 -1.76
C ILE A 27 -9.06 -5.63 -0.66
N GLN A 28 -10.20 -6.25 -0.98
CA GLN A 28 -10.94 -7.08 -0.03
C GLN A 28 -10.10 -8.26 0.46
N ALA A 29 -9.39 -8.94 -0.44
CA ALA A 29 -8.50 -10.05 -0.09
C ALA A 29 -7.34 -9.60 0.81
N LEU A 30 -6.73 -8.46 0.53
CA LEU A 30 -5.67 -7.88 1.36
C LEU A 30 -6.17 -7.55 2.77
N ASN A 31 -7.34 -6.94 2.89
CA ASN A 31 -7.92 -6.59 4.17
C ASN A 31 -8.34 -7.84 4.96
N ALA A 32 -8.86 -8.87 4.30
CA ALA A 32 -9.13 -10.15 4.92
C ALA A 32 -7.86 -10.83 5.43
N SER A 33 -6.77 -10.77 4.67
CA SER A 33 -5.46 -11.29 5.08
C SER A 33 -4.90 -10.54 6.28
N ASP A 34 -5.03 -9.22 6.33
CA ASP A 34 -4.60 -8.40 7.47
C ASP A 34 -5.32 -8.84 8.76
N GLN A 35 -6.62 -9.01 8.70
CA GLN A 35 -7.41 -9.51 9.84
C GLN A 35 -7.04 -10.94 10.24
N TRP A 36 -6.78 -11.79 9.26
CA TRP A 36 -6.36 -13.17 9.51
C TRP A 36 -5.01 -13.22 10.24
N ILE A 37 -4.04 -12.42 9.82
CA ILE A 37 -2.72 -12.33 10.44
C ILE A 37 -2.84 -11.95 11.92
N LEU A 38 -3.66 -10.95 12.23
CA LEU A 38 -3.87 -10.50 13.61
C LEU A 38 -4.47 -11.60 14.51
N LYS A 39 -5.29 -12.47 13.94
CA LYS A 39 -5.94 -13.57 14.66
C LYS A 39 -5.09 -14.85 14.72
N ASN A 40 -4.11 -15.00 13.82
CA ASN A 40 -3.33 -16.22 13.63
C ASN A 40 -1.82 -15.95 13.65
N GLN A 41 -1.36 -15.19 14.63
CA GLN A 41 0.00 -14.63 14.67
C GLN A 41 1.10 -15.68 14.59
N ALA A 42 0.94 -16.82 15.26
CA ALA A 42 1.96 -17.88 15.25
C ALA A 42 2.14 -18.51 13.87
N VAL A 43 1.04 -18.79 13.18
CA VAL A 43 1.07 -19.33 11.81
C VAL A 43 1.58 -18.29 10.83
N ALA A 44 1.15 -17.05 10.99
CA ALA A 44 1.60 -15.94 10.14
C ALA A 44 3.11 -15.70 10.30
N LEU A 45 3.66 -15.79 11.50
CA LEU A 45 5.10 -15.70 11.75
C LEU A 45 5.87 -16.82 11.05
N ASP A 46 5.37 -18.06 11.11
CA ASP A 46 6.00 -19.19 10.42
C ASP A 46 6.04 -18.98 8.90
N ILE A 47 4.93 -18.52 8.31
CA ILE A 47 4.85 -18.17 6.89
C ILE A 47 5.83 -17.05 6.56
N TYR A 48 5.88 -16.01 7.38
CA TYR A 48 6.79 -14.86 7.20
C TYR A 48 8.24 -15.31 7.22
N GLN A 49 8.62 -16.14 8.19
CA GLN A 49 9.97 -16.67 8.29
C GLN A 49 10.36 -17.51 7.08
N LYS A 50 9.49 -18.41 6.63
CA LYS A 50 9.73 -19.24 5.44
C LYS A 50 9.82 -18.42 4.16
N SER A 51 8.98 -17.41 4.03
CA SER A 51 8.95 -16.53 2.85
C SER A 51 10.18 -15.63 2.75
N THR A 52 10.68 -15.13 3.88
CA THR A 52 11.82 -14.20 3.91
C THR A 52 13.17 -14.89 4.04
N GLY A 53 13.22 -16.14 4.50
CA GLY A 53 14.46 -16.86 4.78
C GLY A 53 15.24 -16.31 5.99
N LEU A 54 14.63 -15.45 6.80
CA LEU A 54 15.27 -14.89 7.99
C LEU A 54 15.45 -15.96 9.08
N LYS A 55 16.45 -15.78 9.93
CA LYS A 55 16.62 -16.60 11.13
C LYS A 55 15.40 -16.41 12.05
N PRO A 56 15.01 -17.44 12.83
CA PRO A 56 13.78 -17.40 13.64
C PRO A 56 13.68 -16.21 14.58
N ASP A 57 14.76 -15.88 15.28
CA ASP A 57 14.83 -14.75 16.21
C ASP A 57 14.67 -13.39 15.51
N VAL A 58 15.33 -13.23 14.36
CA VAL A 58 15.24 -12.01 13.54
C VAL A 58 13.84 -11.89 12.92
N ALA A 59 13.30 -12.99 12.41
CA ALA A 59 11.95 -13.00 11.83
C ALA A 59 10.89 -12.60 12.87
N LYS A 60 11.01 -13.10 14.08
CA LYS A 60 10.10 -12.78 15.19
C LYS A 60 10.11 -11.28 15.50
N ILE A 61 11.29 -10.70 15.68
CA ILE A 61 11.43 -9.27 15.99
C ILE A 61 10.87 -8.40 14.86
N ALA A 62 11.22 -8.71 13.61
CA ALA A 62 10.75 -7.97 12.46
C ALA A 62 9.23 -8.07 12.29
N PHE A 63 8.66 -9.25 12.49
CA PHE A 63 7.23 -9.50 12.43
C PHE A 63 6.47 -8.72 13.52
N GLU A 64 6.94 -8.81 14.77
CA GLU A 64 6.31 -8.13 15.90
C GLU A 64 6.30 -6.60 15.73
N ARG A 65 7.37 -6.03 15.17
CA ARG A 65 7.44 -4.59 14.87
C ARG A 65 6.44 -4.16 13.81
N ARG A 66 6.07 -5.06 12.90
CA ARG A 66 5.11 -4.80 11.82
C ARG A 66 3.68 -5.21 12.16
N LEU A 67 3.49 -5.89 13.30
CA LEU A 67 2.21 -6.44 13.70
C LEU A 67 1.28 -5.33 14.22
N LYS A 68 0.68 -4.62 13.29
CA LYS A 68 -0.34 -3.59 13.55
C LYS A 68 -1.43 -3.74 12.51
N PRO A 69 -2.69 -3.38 12.84
CA PRO A 69 -3.71 -3.26 11.81
C PRO A 69 -3.22 -2.35 10.70
N SER A 70 -3.22 -2.86 9.48
CA SER A 70 -2.72 -2.14 8.31
C SER A 70 -3.69 -2.28 7.14
N PRO A 71 -4.95 -1.82 7.30
CA PRO A 71 -5.94 -1.96 6.25
C PRO A 71 -5.58 -1.12 5.04
N VAL A 72 -5.87 -1.66 3.86
CA VAL A 72 -5.82 -0.89 2.62
C VAL A 72 -7.04 0.02 2.58
N GLN A 73 -6.80 1.32 2.54
CA GLN A 73 -7.84 2.34 2.58
C GLN A 73 -7.86 3.13 1.27
N PRO A 74 -8.99 3.73 0.91
CA PRO A 74 -9.04 4.70 -0.18
C PRO A 74 -8.08 5.86 0.09
N LEU A 75 -7.55 6.44 -0.98
CA LEU A 75 -6.65 7.60 -0.88
C LEU A 75 -7.45 8.83 -0.46
N THR A 76 -7.08 9.38 0.69
CA THR A 76 -7.69 10.61 1.20
C THR A 76 -7.07 11.85 0.56
N THR A 77 -7.73 12.99 0.69
CA THR A 77 -7.20 14.28 0.22
C THR A 77 -5.86 14.61 0.87
N GLU A 78 -5.69 14.29 2.15
CA GLU A 78 -4.43 14.50 2.88
C GLU A 78 -3.28 13.67 2.30
N VAL A 79 -3.55 12.39 2.00
CA VAL A 79 -2.56 11.48 1.41
C VAL A 79 -2.18 11.97 0.00
N ILE A 80 -3.15 12.33 -0.81
CA ILE A 80 -2.93 12.85 -2.17
C ILE A 80 -2.08 14.12 -2.11
N LYS A 81 -2.40 15.05 -1.21
CA LYS A 81 -1.65 16.29 -1.02
C LYS A 81 -0.22 16.03 -0.55
N ALA A 82 -0.03 15.12 0.41
CA ALA A 82 1.31 14.75 0.88
C ALA A 82 2.15 14.17 -0.26
N GLN A 83 1.57 13.31 -1.09
CA GLN A 83 2.26 12.73 -2.24
C GLN A 83 2.55 13.79 -3.32
N GLN A 84 1.65 14.73 -3.55
CA GLN A 84 1.88 15.83 -4.47
C GLN A 84 3.07 16.69 -4.03
N ASN A 85 3.16 16.99 -2.74
CA ASN A 85 4.29 17.76 -2.20
C ASN A 85 5.63 17.05 -2.45
N ILE A 86 5.67 15.72 -2.33
CA ILE A 86 6.88 14.94 -2.63
C ILE A 86 7.22 15.02 -4.12
N ALA A 87 6.22 14.87 -4.99
CA ALA A 87 6.42 14.96 -6.44
C ALA A 87 6.94 16.34 -6.84
N ASP A 88 6.39 17.41 -6.27
CA ASP A 88 6.80 18.77 -6.53
C ASP A 88 8.24 19.04 -6.06
N LEU A 89 8.60 18.51 -4.88
CA LEU A 89 9.96 18.60 -4.37
C LEU A 89 10.95 17.89 -5.30
N PHE A 90 10.61 16.69 -5.77
CA PHE A 90 11.46 15.93 -6.69
C PHE A 90 11.64 16.65 -8.01
N GLN A 91 10.62 17.34 -8.49
CA GLN A 91 10.72 18.17 -9.69
C GLN A 91 11.61 19.40 -9.44
N GLN A 92 11.47 20.08 -8.31
CA GLN A 92 12.31 21.22 -7.93
C GLN A 92 13.79 20.88 -7.86
N VAL A 93 14.13 19.71 -7.31
CA VAL A 93 15.52 19.25 -7.24
C VAL A 93 15.95 18.46 -8.48
N GLN A 94 15.16 18.49 -9.54
CA GLN A 94 15.43 17.91 -10.86
C GLN A 94 15.63 16.37 -10.84
N LEU A 95 15.07 15.68 -9.86
CA LEU A 95 15.03 14.21 -9.85
C LEU A 95 14.01 13.66 -10.83
N ILE A 96 12.94 14.43 -11.11
CA ILE A 96 11.99 14.13 -12.17
C ILE A 96 11.91 15.33 -13.12
N PRO A 97 11.77 15.10 -14.45
CA PRO A 97 11.91 16.15 -15.46
C PRO A 97 10.68 17.04 -15.61
N LYS A 98 9.51 16.60 -15.13
CA LYS A 98 8.24 17.30 -15.34
C LYS A 98 7.42 17.31 -14.06
N THR A 99 6.56 18.32 -13.95
CA THR A 99 5.50 18.35 -12.94
C THR A 99 4.53 17.19 -13.16
N ILE A 100 4.16 16.50 -12.09
CA ILE A 100 3.21 15.38 -12.11
C ILE A 100 1.98 15.78 -11.31
N SER A 101 0.80 15.47 -11.84
CA SER A 101 -0.45 15.57 -11.08
C SER A 101 -0.75 14.21 -10.45
N VAL A 102 -0.58 14.10 -9.14
CA VAL A 102 -0.89 12.89 -8.39
C VAL A 102 -2.39 12.57 -8.48
N GLN A 103 -3.23 13.59 -8.43
CA GLN A 103 -4.69 13.43 -8.54
C GLN A 103 -5.13 12.68 -9.80
N GLN A 104 -4.45 12.89 -10.91
CA GLN A 104 -4.77 12.23 -12.19
C GLN A 104 -4.37 10.75 -12.22
N GLN A 105 -3.55 10.31 -11.28
CA GLN A 105 -3.08 8.92 -11.18
C GLN A 105 -3.93 8.08 -10.22
N ILE A 106 -4.92 8.68 -9.58
CA ILE A 106 -5.72 8.00 -8.55
C ILE A 106 -6.80 7.13 -9.18
N TRP A 107 -6.82 5.86 -8.83
CA TRP A 107 -7.95 4.98 -9.08
C TRP A 107 -8.98 5.14 -7.97
N SER A 108 -10.24 5.17 -8.35
CA SER A 108 -11.36 5.13 -7.41
C SER A 108 -12.34 4.04 -7.85
N PRO A 109 -12.96 3.32 -6.90
CA PRO A 109 -14.01 2.38 -7.27
C PRO A 109 -15.12 3.12 -8.00
N ALA A 110 -15.67 2.47 -9.02
CA ALA A 110 -16.82 3.02 -9.74
C ALA A 110 -17.95 3.31 -8.73
N ALA A 111 -18.56 4.48 -8.85
CA ALA A 111 -19.71 4.81 -8.04
C ALA A 111 -20.80 3.77 -8.30
N THR A 112 -21.18 3.02 -7.26
CA THR A 112 -22.33 2.13 -7.32
C THR A 112 -23.59 3.00 -7.33
N HIS A 113 -24.21 3.00 -8.45
CA HIS A 113 -25.54 3.63 -8.56
C HIS A 113 -26.60 2.67 -8.02
#